data_55fc82f74fbae049f959876049c138e9
#
_entry.id   55fc82f74fbae049f959876049c138e9
#
_cell.length_a   1.000
_cell.length_b   1.000
_cell.length_c   1.000
_cell.angle_alpha   90.00
_cell.angle_beta   90.00
_cell.angle_gamma   90.00
#
_symmetry.space_group_name_H-M   'P 1'
#
loop_
_entity.id
_entity.type
_entity.pdbx_description
1 polymer ?
#
loop_
_entity_poly.entity_id
_entity_poly.type
_entity_poly.pdbx_seq_one_letter_code
_entity_poly.pdbx_strand_id
1 'polypeptide(L)'
;MIAKPLYTATPVYKSYATSKQTNAEVFYKMECYQPSGSFKIRGMDVLVNDLVGKGHKKVVASSGGNAGYSLAYIGQQRGIAVHLVVPKTTSEYMINKIKLVGAQVDVFGENWDDANLYATDISEKYNLPYVPPFDHPLLWKGHSTIIDECALQMSEPDKVVVSVGGGGLLCGIFEGLLRNKWNKVKVITAETEGAASFAKSFEANRLVKLNEVNTIVTNKRDELG
;
A
#
# COMPACT_ATOMS: atom_id res chain seq x y z
N MET A 1 9.02 23.39 -7.44
CA MET A 1 7.59 23.17 -7.78
C MET A 1 7.18 21.80 -7.27
N ILE A 2 6.04 21.70 -6.55
CA ILE A 2 5.49 20.40 -6.16
C ILE A 2 4.96 19.75 -7.44
N ALA A 3 5.47 18.58 -7.79
CA ALA A 3 5.02 17.87 -8.98
C ALA A 3 3.54 17.47 -8.84
N LYS A 4 2.80 17.52 -9.95
CA LYS A 4 1.40 17.08 -9.98
C LYS A 4 1.29 15.62 -9.51
N PRO A 5 0.32 15.29 -8.62
CA PRO A 5 0.12 13.91 -8.21
C PRO A 5 -0.13 12.98 -9.39
N LEU A 6 0.40 11.75 -9.31
CA LEU A 6 0.16 10.70 -10.30
C LEU A 6 -1.05 9.83 -9.96
N TYR A 7 -1.57 9.93 -8.75
CA TYR A 7 -2.85 9.34 -8.40
C TYR A 7 -4.01 10.27 -8.78
N THR A 8 -5.18 9.70 -8.91
CA THR A 8 -6.41 10.42 -9.26
C THR A 8 -7.40 10.40 -8.10
N ALA A 9 -8.24 11.41 -7.99
CA ALA A 9 -9.38 11.37 -7.11
C ALA A 9 -10.35 10.29 -7.60
N THR A 10 -10.54 9.26 -6.79
CA THR A 10 -11.43 8.15 -7.14
C THR A 10 -12.88 8.43 -6.69
N PRO A 11 -13.88 7.90 -7.37
CA PRO A 11 -15.26 8.12 -6.97
C PRO A 11 -15.64 7.32 -5.72
N VAL A 12 -16.69 7.80 -5.05
CA VAL A 12 -17.41 7.08 -4.01
C VAL A 12 -18.76 6.64 -4.58
N TYR A 13 -19.05 5.32 -4.53
CA TYR A 13 -20.31 4.77 -5.02
C TYR A 13 -21.12 4.12 -3.91
N LYS A 14 -22.42 4.39 -3.87
CA LYS A 14 -23.34 3.67 -2.99
C LYS A 14 -23.57 2.26 -3.54
N SER A 15 -23.34 1.25 -2.70
CA SER A 15 -23.63 -0.15 -3.02
C SER A 15 -25.05 -0.50 -2.57
N TYR A 16 -25.97 -0.58 -3.49
CA TYR A 16 -27.35 -0.96 -3.19
C TYR A 16 -27.47 -2.41 -2.66
N ALA A 17 -26.70 -3.33 -3.25
CA ALA A 17 -26.72 -4.73 -2.85
C ALA A 17 -26.22 -4.91 -1.41
N THR A 18 -25.05 -4.38 -1.09
CA THR A 18 -24.45 -4.48 0.25
C THR A 18 -25.27 -3.70 1.28
N SER A 19 -25.79 -2.54 0.91
CA SER A 19 -26.67 -1.74 1.78
C SER A 19 -27.92 -2.53 2.18
N LYS A 20 -28.54 -3.22 1.22
CA LYS A 20 -29.69 -4.10 1.51
C LYS A 20 -29.35 -5.28 2.43
N GLN A 21 -28.21 -5.92 2.20
CA GLN A 21 -27.76 -7.05 3.00
C GLN A 21 -27.44 -6.67 4.45
N THR A 22 -26.85 -5.50 4.66
CA THR A 22 -26.40 -5.05 5.99
C THR A 22 -27.40 -4.18 6.71
N ASN A 23 -28.49 -3.81 6.06
CA ASN A 23 -29.47 -2.83 6.56
C ASN A 23 -28.80 -1.49 6.98
N ALA A 24 -27.81 -1.05 6.19
CA ALA A 24 -27.04 0.16 6.40
C ALA A 24 -26.72 0.83 5.04
N GLU A 25 -26.45 2.11 5.02
CA GLU A 25 -25.93 2.74 3.80
C GLU A 25 -24.44 2.42 3.64
N VAL A 26 -24.10 1.66 2.59
CA VAL A 26 -22.72 1.25 2.29
C VAL A 26 -22.23 1.96 1.04
N PHE A 27 -21.04 2.57 1.15
CA PHE A 27 -20.33 3.25 0.08
C PHE A 27 -18.97 2.63 -0.15
N TYR A 28 -18.56 2.53 -1.40
CA TYR A 28 -17.23 2.06 -1.80
C TYR A 28 -16.39 3.22 -2.33
N LYS A 29 -15.23 3.47 -1.72
CA LYS A 29 -14.17 4.30 -2.27
C LYS A 29 -13.38 3.47 -3.28
N MET A 30 -13.47 3.82 -4.56
CA MET A 30 -13.07 2.96 -5.67
C MET A 30 -11.57 3.06 -5.99
N GLU A 31 -10.70 2.64 -5.09
CA GLU A 31 -9.24 2.67 -5.27
C GLU A 31 -8.71 1.74 -6.38
N CYS A 32 -9.52 0.81 -6.87
CA CYS A 32 -9.20 0.03 -8.07
C CYS A 32 -9.16 0.88 -9.36
N TYR A 33 -9.71 2.10 -9.37
CA TYR A 33 -9.65 3.03 -10.50
C TYR A 33 -8.37 3.86 -10.55
N GLN A 34 -7.48 3.67 -9.60
CA GLN A 34 -6.18 4.31 -9.67
C GLN A 34 -5.38 3.83 -10.91
N PRO A 35 -4.51 4.66 -11.51
CA PRO A 35 -3.69 4.28 -12.66
C PRO A 35 -2.87 2.98 -12.43
N SER A 36 -2.44 2.72 -11.20
CA SER A 36 -1.77 1.45 -10.85
C SER A 36 -2.72 0.36 -10.37
N GLY A 37 -4.04 0.58 -10.39
CA GLY A 37 -5.05 -0.38 -9.97
C GLY A 37 -5.23 -0.53 -8.46
N SER A 38 -4.59 0.29 -7.64
CA SER A 38 -4.70 0.22 -6.17
C SER A 38 -4.32 1.53 -5.49
N PHE A 39 -4.72 1.68 -4.22
CA PHE A 39 -4.39 2.82 -3.35
C PHE A 39 -2.88 3.04 -3.16
N LYS A 40 -2.07 2.02 -3.38
CA LYS A 40 -0.61 2.08 -3.15
C LYS A 40 0.07 3.23 -3.89
N ILE A 41 -0.45 3.62 -5.05
CA ILE A 41 0.08 4.74 -5.84
C ILE A 41 0.12 6.04 -5.03
N ARG A 42 -0.84 6.28 -4.14
CA ARG A 42 -0.95 7.52 -3.36
C ARG A 42 0.27 7.74 -2.47
N GLY A 43 0.59 6.74 -1.66
CA GLY A 43 1.76 6.79 -0.78
C GLY A 43 3.07 6.73 -1.55
N MET A 44 3.16 5.83 -2.53
CA MET A 44 4.37 5.70 -3.36
C MET A 44 4.71 6.98 -4.10
N ASP A 45 3.72 7.71 -4.62
CA ASP A 45 3.97 8.98 -5.30
C ASP A 45 4.53 10.05 -4.36
N VAL A 46 4.01 10.15 -3.13
CA VAL A 46 4.51 11.09 -2.13
C VAL A 46 5.97 10.77 -1.75
N LEU A 47 6.26 9.49 -1.48
CA LEU A 47 7.60 9.06 -1.08
C LEU A 47 8.61 9.23 -2.23
N VAL A 48 8.26 8.81 -3.45
CA VAL A 48 9.16 8.94 -4.61
C VAL A 48 9.40 10.41 -4.97
N ASN A 49 8.40 11.28 -4.87
CA ASN A 49 8.59 12.72 -5.07
C ASN A 49 9.60 13.31 -4.09
N ASP A 50 9.58 12.90 -2.82
CA ASP A 50 10.56 13.33 -1.83
C ASP A 50 11.98 12.85 -2.21
N LEU A 51 12.10 11.58 -2.61
CA LEU A 51 13.39 11.00 -3.02
C LEU A 51 13.95 11.69 -4.28
N VAL A 52 13.11 11.95 -5.28
CA VAL A 52 13.51 12.70 -6.48
C VAL A 52 13.93 14.12 -6.13
N GLY A 53 13.19 14.79 -5.23
CA GLY A 53 13.53 16.12 -4.71
C GLY A 53 14.88 16.15 -3.97
N LYS A 54 15.28 15.05 -3.33
CA LYS A 54 16.61 14.86 -2.72
C LYS A 54 17.71 14.47 -3.72
N GLY A 55 17.38 14.38 -5.01
CA GLY A 55 18.33 14.11 -6.08
C GLY A 55 18.58 12.64 -6.39
N HIS A 56 17.86 11.71 -5.76
CA HIS A 56 18.00 10.29 -6.06
C HIS A 56 17.53 9.96 -7.48
N LYS A 57 18.27 9.08 -8.15
CA LYS A 57 18.01 8.65 -9.54
C LYS A 57 17.63 7.17 -9.64
N LYS A 58 17.82 6.43 -8.56
CA LYS A 58 17.51 5.00 -8.47
C LYS A 58 17.04 4.68 -7.06
N VAL A 59 16.08 3.75 -6.96
CA VAL A 59 15.57 3.21 -5.70
C VAL A 59 15.51 1.70 -5.77
N VAL A 60 15.50 1.05 -4.61
CA VAL A 60 15.33 -0.39 -4.47
C VAL A 60 14.17 -0.69 -3.52
N ALA A 61 13.45 -1.78 -3.78
CA ALA A 61 12.36 -2.25 -2.92
C ALA A 61 12.16 -3.75 -3.07
N SER A 62 11.39 -4.34 -2.13
CA SER A 62 10.95 -5.73 -2.22
C SER A 62 9.43 -5.79 -2.20
N SER A 63 8.82 -5.99 -3.37
CA SER A 63 7.38 -6.30 -3.49
C SER A 63 7.04 -6.77 -4.90
N GLY A 64 6.46 -7.96 -5.02
CA GLY A 64 5.90 -8.49 -6.27
C GLY A 64 4.42 -8.15 -6.51
N GLY A 65 3.78 -7.39 -5.59
CA GLY A 65 2.36 -7.06 -5.63
C GLY A 65 2.07 -5.59 -5.98
N ASN A 66 0.97 -5.07 -5.43
CA ASN A 66 0.48 -3.72 -5.70
C ASN A 66 1.49 -2.61 -5.35
N ALA A 67 2.30 -2.79 -4.28
CA ALA A 67 3.31 -1.82 -3.89
C ALA A 67 4.43 -1.74 -4.93
N GLY A 68 4.99 -2.88 -5.35
CA GLY A 68 6.03 -2.94 -6.37
C GLY A 68 5.55 -2.40 -7.72
N TYR A 69 4.36 -2.80 -8.16
CA TYR A 69 3.79 -2.28 -9.41
C TYR A 69 3.55 -0.76 -9.36
N SER A 70 3.00 -0.24 -8.25
CA SER A 70 2.80 1.20 -8.09
C SER A 70 4.13 1.96 -8.10
N LEU A 71 5.16 1.43 -7.41
CA LEU A 71 6.50 2.02 -7.41
C LEU A 71 7.11 2.03 -8.82
N ALA A 72 7.01 0.91 -9.55
CA ALA A 72 7.52 0.81 -10.92
C ALA A 72 6.82 1.80 -11.87
N TYR A 73 5.49 1.89 -11.79
CA TYR A 73 4.71 2.85 -12.56
C TYR A 73 5.14 4.30 -12.27
N ILE A 74 5.27 4.66 -10.99
CA ILE A 74 5.71 6.01 -10.58
C ILE A 74 7.14 6.27 -11.03
N GLY A 75 8.01 5.26 -10.91
CA GLY A 75 9.40 5.37 -11.36
C GLY A 75 9.50 5.74 -12.82
N GLN A 76 8.71 5.09 -13.69
CA GLN A 76 8.61 5.41 -15.11
C GLN A 76 8.15 6.86 -15.33
N GLN A 77 7.09 7.29 -14.64
CA GLN A 77 6.51 8.62 -14.80
C GLN A 77 7.41 9.75 -14.26
N ARG A 78 8.21 9.48 -13.23
CA ARG A 78 9.10 10.44 -12.57
C ARG A 78 10.54 10.38 -13.07
N GLY A 79 10.87 9.46 -13.97
CA GLY A 79 12.23 9.29 -14.49
C GLY A 79 13.24 8.83 -13.45
N ILE A 80 12.81 8.05 -12.44
CA ILE A 80 13.67 7.41 -11.47
C ILE A 80 13.73 5.90 -11.74
N ALA A 81 14.93 5.33 -11.78
CA ALA A 81 15.10 3.90 -11.98
C ALA A 81 14.62 3.11 -10.76
N VAL A 82 13.85 2.05 -10.99
CA VAL A 82 13.32 1.18 -9.94
C VAL A 82 13.92 -0.20 -10.07
N HIS A 83 14.49 -0.71 -8.98
CA HIS A 83 14.99 -2.07 -8.86
C HIS A 83 14.16 -2.82 -7.83
N LEU A 84 13.45 -3.84 -8.24
CA LEU A 84 12.62 -4.66 -7.39
C LEU A 84 13.23 -6.05 -7.20
N VAL A 85 13.26 -6.51 -5.97
CA VAL A 85 13.55 -7.91 -5.64
C VAL A 85 12.25 -8.58 -5.23
N VAL A 86 11.95 -9.71 -5.83
CA VAL A 86 10.73 -10.46 -5.57
C VAL A 86 11.04 -11.93 -5.29
N PRO A 87 10.28 -12.61 -4.42
CA PRO A 87 10.49 -14.04 -4.17
C PRO A 87 10.07 -14.89 -5.38
N LYS A 88 10.54 -16.13 -5.42
CA LYS A 88 10.18 -17.12 -6.45
C LYS A 88 8.68 -17.42 -6.51
N THR A 89 7.96 -17.17 -5.41
CA THR A 89 6.50 -17.33 -5.33
C THR A 89 5.72 -16.25 -6.10
N THR A 90 6.39 -15.18 -6.53
CA THR A 90 5.76 -14.12 -7.32
C THR A 90 5.39 -14.65 -8.70
N SER A 91 4.12 -14.47 -9.11
CA SER A 91 3.65 -14.96 -10.39
C SER A 91 4.39 -14.31 -11.57
N GLU A 92 4.66 -15.10 -12.61
CA GLU A 92 5.29 -14.63 -13.85
C GLU A 92 4.48 -13.46 -14.47
N TYR A 93 3.15 -13.51 -14.37
CA TYR A 93 2.28 -12.43 -14.80
C TYR A 93 2.64 -11.09 -14.12
N MET A 94 2.82 -11.09 -12.79
CA MET A 94 3.17 -9.87 -12.05
C MET A 94 4.59 -9.40 -12.37
N ILE A 95 5.55 -10.30 -12.48
CA ILE A 95 6.93 -9.98 -12.88
C ILE A 95 6.93 -9.29 -14.24
N ASN A 96 6.22 -9.85 -15.22
CA ASN A 96 6.14 -9.28 -16.55
C ASN A 96 5.41 -7.93 -16.55
N LYS A 97 4.32 -7.79 -15.79
CA LYS A 97 3.60 -6.54 -15.63
C LYS A 97 4.48 -5.42 -15.05
N ILE A 98 5.30 -5.74 -14.06
CA ILE A 98 6.25 -4.80 -13.46
C ILE A 98 7.36 -4.42 -14.45
N LYS A 99 7.92 -5.38 -15.18
CA LYS A 99 8.95 -5.13 -16.20
C LYS A 99 8.44 -4.26 -17.35
N LEU A 100 7.17 -4.43 -17.76
CA LEU A 100 6.54 -3.61 -18.81
C LEU A 100 6.51 -2.11 -18.50
N VAL A 101 6.48 -1.72 -17.24
CA VAL A 101 6.58 -0.31 -16.82
C VAL A 101 8.02 0.11 -16.49
N GLY A 102 9.01 -0.65 -16.97
CA GLY A 102 10.42 -0.25 -16.99
C GLY A 102 11.22 -0.53 -15.72
N ALA A 103 10.70 -1.26 -14.75
CA ALA A 103 11.47 -1.63 -13.57
C ALA A 103 12.40 -2.83 -13.85
N GLN A 104 13.59 -2.81 -13.26
CA GLN A 104 14.44 -3.99 -13.13
C GLN A 104 13.83 -4.91 -12.08
N VAL A 105 13.75 -6.21 -12.35
CA VAL A 105 13.21 -7.21 -11.42
C VAL A 105 14.20 -8.36 -11.29
N ASP A 106 14.67 -8.58 -10.06
CA ASP A 106 15.44 -9.76 -9.66
C ASP A 106 14.52 -10.72 -8.89
N VAL A 107 14.61 -12.00 -9.18
CA VAL A 107 13.88 -13.05 -8.46
C VAL A 107 14.84 -13.72 -7.49
N PHE A 108 14.59 -13.60 -6.18
CA PHE A 108 15.48 -14.10 -5.15
C PHE A 108 14.70 -14.60 -3.92
N GLY A 109 15.13 -15.73 -3.37
CA GLY A 109 14.56 -16.30 -2.15
C GLY A 109 13.26 -17.06 -2.35
N GLU A 110 12.84 -17.80 -1.33
CA GLU A 110 11.63 -18.61 -1.36
C GLU A 110 10.41 -17.83 -0.87
N ASN A 111 10.63 -16.80 -0.05
CA ASN A 111 9.60 -15.97 0.56
C ASN A 111 9.97 -14.48 0.49
N TRP A 112 9.07 -13.63 0.98
CA TRP A 112 9.28 -12.20 0.98
C TRP A 112 10.44 -11.77 1.90
N ASP A 113 10.63 -12.41 3.03
CA ASP A 113 11.71 -12.06 3.96
C ASP A 113 13.09 -12.22 3.29
N ASP A 114 13.30 -13.31 2.53
CA ASP A 114 14.54 -13.52 1.77
C ASP A 114 14.75 -12.42 0.71
N ALA A 115 13.70 -12.13 -0.05
CA ALA A 115 13.74 -11.11 -1.10
C ALA A 115 13.97 -9.72 -0.49
N ASN A 116 13.35 -9.43 0.65
CA ASN A 116 13.50 -8.18 1.37
C ASN A 116 14.92 -7.99 1.92
N LEU A 117 15.49 -9.01 2.51
CA LEU A 117 16.87 -8.98 3.00
C LEU A 117 17.84 -8.67 1.85
N TYR A 118 17.70 -9.37 0.73
CA TYR A 118 18.53 -9.13 -0.46
C TYR A 118 18.35 -7.73 -1.04
N ALA A 119 17.11 -7.19 -1.06
CA ALA A 119 16.87 -5.81 -1.47
C ALA A 119 17.55 -4.80 -0.53
N THR A 120 17.55 -5.07 0.76
CA THR A 120 18.24 -4.26 1.78
C THR A 120 19.77 -4.30 1.58
N ASP A 121 20.34 -5.46 1.31
CA ASP A 121 21.77 -5.61 1.00
C ASP A 121 22.16 -4.80 -0.25
N ILE A 122 21.33 -4.82 -1.29
CA ILE A 122 21.51 -3.98 -2.49
C ILE A 122 21.47 -2.49 -2.13
N SER A 123 20.50 -2.09 -1.31
CA SER A 123 20.35 -0.71 -0.83
C SER A 123 21.62 -0.21 -0.14
N GLU A 124 22.12 -0.97 0.81
CA GLU A 124 23.35 -0.66 1.58
C GLU A 124 24.59 -0.65 0.69
N LYS A 125 24.80 -1.73 -0.07
CA LYS A 125 25.99 -1.90 -0.94
C LYS A 125 26.15 -0.78 -1.95
N TYR A 126 25.05 -0.30 -2.52
CA TYR A 126 25.07 0.73 -3.56
C TYR A 126 24.61 2.10 -3.08
N ASN A 127 24.39 2.26 -1.77
CA ASN A 127 23.86 3.50 -1.16
C ASN A 127 22.61 4.05 -1.89
N LEU A 128 21.64 3.15 -2.13
CA LEU A 128 20.37 3.46 -2.78
C LEU A 128 19.26 3.56 -1.73
N PRO A 129 18.31 4.49 -1.87
CA PRO A 129 17.14 4.51 -1.01
C PRO A 129 16.35 3.20 -1.12
N TYR A 130 16.06 2.56 0.01
CA TYR A 130 15.10 1.49 0.11
C TYR A 130 13.69 2.08 0.27
N VAL A 131 12.73 1.59 -0.54
CA VAL A 131 11.34 2.00 -0.48
C VAL A 131 10.52 0.88 0.16
N PRO A 132 10.06 1.06 1.42
CA PRO A 132 9.27 0.05 2.10
C PRO A 132 7.86 -0.05 1.49
N PRO A 133 7.20 -1.24 1.56
CA PRO A 133 5.90 -1.43 0.95
C PRO A 133 4.72 -0.80 1.73
N PHE A 134 4.90 -0.43 3.01
CA PHE A 134 3.82 0.07 3.87
C PHE A 134 4.27 0.92 5.07
N ASP A 135 5.42 0.66 5.67
CA ASP A 135 5.83 1.30 6.93
C ASP A 135 6.73 2.52 6.67
N HIS A 136 6.10 3.65 6.39
CA HIS A 136 6.80 4.93 6.22
C HIS A 136 5.81 6.10 6.32
N PRO A 137 6.12 7.18 7.08
CA PRO A 137 5.22 8.34 7.25
C PRO A 137 4.77 8.99 5.95
N LEU A 138 5.62 9.06 4.93
CA LEU A 138 5.23 9.63 3.63
C LEU A 138 4.26 8.72 2.87
N LEU A 139 4.30 7.40 3.08
CA LEU A 139 3.29 6.49 2.55
C LEU A 139 1.94 6.74 3.22
N TRP A 140 1.92 6.84 4.55
CA TRP A 140 0.70 7.12 5.31
C TRP A 140 0.09 8.46 4.91
N LYS A 141 0.92 9.52 4.80
CA LYS A 141 0.51 10.83 4.30
C LYS A 141 -0.14 10.75 2.92
N GLY A 142 0.42 9.98 1.98
CA GLY A 142 -0.19 9.77 0.67
C GLY A 142 -1.53 9.03 0.77
N HIS A 143 -1.60 7.96 1.57
CA HIS A 143 -2.82 7.18 1.76
C HIS A 143 -3.93 7.99 2.45
N SER A 144 -3.58 8.95 3.31
CA SER A 144 -4.54 9.81 4.03
C SER A 144 -5.41 10.67 3.10
N THR A 145 -4.95 10.94 1.88
CA THR A 145 -5.72 11.68 0.86
C THR A 145 -7.03 10.99 0.46
N ILE A 146 -7.16 9.68 0.74
CA ILE A 146 -8.42 8.94 0.56
C ILE A 146 -9.54 9.59 1.36
N ILE A 147 -9.28 9.92 2.63
CA ILE A 147 -10.29 10.54 3.50
C ILE A 147 -10.53 12.00 3.11
N ASP A 148 -9.51 12.73 2.66
CA ASP A 148 -9.69 14.10 2.16
C ASP A 148 -10.67 14.14 0.99
N GLU A 149 -10.53 13.17 0.07
CA GLU A 149 -11.44 13.04 -1.05
C GLU A 149 -12.85 12.61 -0.60
N CYS A 150 -12.97 11.68 0.36
CA CYS A 150 -14.25 11.28 0.93
C CYS A 150 -14.97 12.49 1.55
N ALA A 151 -14.26 13.35 2.26
CA ALA A 151 -14.83 14.55 2.89
C ALA A 151 -15.38 15.57 1.87
N LEU A 152 -14.88 15.55 0.64
CA LEU A 152 -15.40 16.36 -0.46
C LEU A 152 -16.56 15.68 -1.21
N GLN A 153 -16.71 14.36 -1.10
CA GLN A 153 -17.64 13.56 -1.91
C GLN A 153 -18.88 13.09 -1.13
N MET A 154 -18.81 13.04 0.19
CA MET A 154 -19.90 12.57 1.04
C MET A 154 -19.86 13.20 2.45
N SER A 155 -20.95 13.08 3.18
CA SER A 155 -20.99 13.45 4.60
C SER A 155 -20.17 12.48 5.45
N GLU A 156 -19.80 12.90 6.66
CA GLU A 156 -19.12 12.07 7.64
C GLU A 156 -19.86 10.74 7.87
N PRO A 157 -19.22 9.59 7.62
CA PRO A 157 -19.85 8.29 7.86
C PRO A 157 -19.75 7.89 9.33
N ASP A 158 -20.64 7.00 9.79
CA ASP A 158 -20.52 6.43 11.14
C ASP A 158 -19.30 5.53 11.28
N LYS A 159 -18.92 4.86 10.17
CA LYS A 159 -17.86 3.84 10.18
C LYS A 159 -17.07 3.84 8.88
N VAL A 160 -15.78 3.56 8.99
CA VAL A 160 -14.90 3.21 7.86
C VAL A 160 -14.44 1.78 8.04
N VAL A 161 -14.63 0.95 7.03
CA VAL A 161 -14.12 -0.43 6.98
C VAL A 161 -12.88 -0.45 6.12
N VAL A 162 -11.76 -0.95 6.65
CA VAL A 162 -10.48 -0.98 5.97
C VAL A 162 -9.77 -2.32 6.17
N SER A 163 -9.19 -2.86 5.09
CA SER A 163 -8.34 -4.04 5.19
C SER A 163 -6.98 -3.68 5.78
N VAL A 164 -6.45 -4.56 6.63
CA VAL A 164 -5.13 -4.41 7.22
C VAL A 164 -4.22 -5.53 6.74
N GLY A 165 -3.08 -5.15 6.17
CA GLY A 165 -1.90 -5.98 5.95
C GLY A 165 -0.80 -5.40 6.83
N GLY A 166 0.22 -4.77 6.24
CA GLY A 166 1.29 -4.10 6.98
C GLY A 166 0.92 -2.77 7.65
N GLY A 167 -0.36 -2.41 7.79
CA GLY A 167 -0.84 -1.26 8.58
C GLY A 167 -0.79 0.10 7.88
N GLY A 168 -0.02 0.28 6.81
CA GLY A 168 0.19 1.60 6.20
C GLY A 168 -1.08 2.30 5.71
N LEU A 169 -2.06 1.55 5.17
CA LEU A 169 -3.36 2.11 4.81
C LEU A 169 -4.13 2.57 6.04
N LEU A 170 -4.14 1.75 7.09
CA LEU A 170 -4.81 2.06 8.35
C LEU A 170 -4.24 3.35 8.98
N CYS A 171 -2.90 3.50 9.02
CA CYS A 171 -2.25 4.73 9.47
C CYS A 171 -2.70 5.95 8.65
N GLY A 172 -2.73 5.81 7.32
CA GLY A 172 -3.21 6.88 6.45
C GLY A 172 -4.68 7.23 6.69
N ILE A 173 -5.56 6.24 6.92
CA ILE A 173 -6.97 6.49 7.26
C ILE A 173 -7.05 7.31 8.55
N PHE A 174 -6.33 6.93 9.61
CA PHE A 174 -6.34 7.70 10.86
C PHE A 174 -5.83 9.13 10.67
N GLU A 175 -4.72 9.34 9.95
CA GLU A 175 -4.23 10.68 9.62
C GLU A 175 -5.29 11.52 8.90
N GLY A 176 -5.96 10.92 7.91
CA GLY A 176 -7.01 11.58 7.16
C GLY A 176 -8.24 11.94 8.01
N LEU A 177 -8.69 11.02 8.87
CA LEU A 177 -9.81 11.25 9.80
C LEU A 177 -9.50 12.42 10.76
N LEU A 178 -8.30 12.41 11.36
CA LEU A 178 -7.87 13.48 12.26
C LEU A 178 -7.82 14.84 11.55
N ARG A 179 -7.23 14.88 10.36
CA ARG A 179 -7.11 16.12 9.58
C ARG A 179 -8.45 16.70 9.18
N ASN A 180 -9.42 15.86 8.83
CA ASN A 180 -10.76 16.27 8.45
C ASN A 180 -11.71 16.44 9.65
N LYS A 181 -11.21 16.30 10.90
CA LYS A 181 -11.99 16.40 12.14
C LYS A 181 -13.14 15.39 12.24
N TRP A 182 -13.03 14.26 11.57
CA TRP A 182 -13.97 13.16 11.63
C TRP A 182 -13.68 12.26 12.84
N ASN A 183 -13.68 12.87 14.01
CA ASN A 183 -13.22 12.23 15.26
C ASN A 183 -14.21 11.21 15.85
N LYS A 184 -15.44 11.18 15.34
CA LYS A 184 -16.49 10.24 15.79
C LYS A 184 -16.57 8.97 14.94
N VAL A 185 -15.92 8.96 13.78
CA VAL A 185 -15.91 7.83 12.86
C VAL A 185 -15.23 6.63 13.52
N LYS A 186 -15.93 5.51 13.57
CA LYS A 186 -15.36 4.25 14.04
C LYS A 186 -14.62 3.56 12.90
N VAL A 187 -13.39 3.14 13.13
CA VAL A 187 -12.63 2.35 12.16
C VAL A 187 -12.79 0.87 12.47
N ILE A 188 -13.26 0.10 11.49
CA ILE A 188 -13.38 -1.35 11.55
C ILE A 188 -12.27 -1.91 10.67
N THR A 189 -11.38 -2.68 11.27
CA THR A 189 -10.31 -3.37 10.55
C THR A 189 -10.77 -4.76 10.10
N ALA A 190 -10.40 -5.13 8.88
CA ALA A 190 -10.69 -6.43 8.31
C ALA A 190 -9.39 -7.13 7.93
N GLU A 191 -9.19 -8.33 8.44
CA GLU A 191 -8.07 -9.20 8.10
C GLU A 191 -8.59 -10.56 7.64
N THR A 192 -7.81 -11.25 6.83
CA THR A 192 -8.15 -12.62 6.45
C THR A 192 -7.80 -13.59 7.57
N GLU A 193 -8.63 -14.61 7.76
CA GLU A 193 -8.30 -15.74 8.60
C GLU A 193 -6.94 -16.33 8.18
N GLY A 194 -6.10 -16.66 9.16
CA GLY A 194 -4.73 -17.13 8.91
C GLY A 194 -3.69 -16.03 8.63
N ALA A 195 -4.09 -14.75 8.56
CA ALA A 195 -3.19 -13.60 8.39
C ALA A 195 -3.56 -12.40 9.28
N ALA A 196 -4.20 -12.64 10.41
CA ALA A 196 -4.72 -11.61 11.32
C ALA A 196 -3.64 -11.14 12.32
N SER A 197 -2.55 -10.55 11.82
CA SER A 197 -1.43 -10.05 12.65
C SER A 197 -1.80 -8.83 13.48
N PHE A 198 -2.61 -7.92 12.92
CA PHE A 198 -3.04 -6.72 13.63
C PHE A 198 -3.98 -7.07 14.79
N ALA A 199 -4.99 -7.92 14.57
CA ALA A 199 -5.89 -8.35 15.62
C ALA A 199 -5.13 -9.03 16.80
N LYS A 200 -4.21 -9.96 16.48
CA LYS A 200 -3.36 -10.60 17.49
C LYS A 200 -2.45 -9.62 18.23
N SER A 201 -1.90 -8.62 17.52
CA SER A 201 -1.06 -7.59 18.14
C SER A 201 -1.89 -6.70 19.06
N PHE A 202 -3.10 -6.34 18.64
CA PHE A 202 -4.04 -5.54 19.43
C PHE A 202 -4.48 -6.28 20.71
N GLU A 203 -4.88 -7.54 20.59
CA GLU A 203 -5.24 -8.40 21.75
C GLU A 203 -4.08 -8.58 22.72
N ALA A 204 -2.86 -8.77 22.19
CA ALA A 204 -1.65 -8.96 23.00
C ALA A 204 -1.08 -7.65 23.56
N ASN A 205 -1.58 -6.49 23.14
CA ASN A 205 -1.04 -5.15 23.44
C ASN A 205 0.48 -5.04 23.16
N ARG A 206 0.95 -5.72 22.12
CA ARG A 206 2.34 -5.68 21.61
C ARG A 206 2.38 -6.17 20.18
N LEU A 207 3.44 -5.84 19.45
CA LEU A 207 3.66 -6.39 18.12
C LEU A 207 3.81 -7.91 18.20
N VAL A 208 3.05 -8.60 17.36
CA VAL A 208 3.05 -10.05 17.22
C VAL A 208 3.37 -10.40 15.77
N LYS A 209 4.50 -11.10 15.57
CA LYS A 209 4.82 -11.72 14.29
C LYS A 209 4.08 -13.07 14.20
N LEU A 210 3.44 -13.34 13.06
CA LEU A 210 2.83 -14.64 12.81
C LEU A 210 3.92 -15.65 12.45
N ASN A 211 3.87 -16.83 13.06
CA ASN A 211 4.82 -17.91 12.76
C ASN A 211 4.59 -18.48 11.35
N GLU A 212 3.33 -18.44 10.91
CA GLU A 212 2.91 -18.93 9.60
C GLU A 212 1.75 -18.09 9.10
N VAL A 213 1.73 -17.80 7.80
CA VAL A 213 0.64 -17.12 7.12
C VAL A 213 -0.05 -18.11 6.20
N ASN A 214 -1.25 -18.55 6.59
CA ASN A 214 -2.07 -19.48 5.82
C ASN A 214 -3.36 -18.79 5.38
N THR A 215 -3.34 -18.21 4.19
CA THR A 215 -4.46 -17.45 3.65
C THR A 215 -4.56 -17.62 2.13
N ILE A 216 -5.79 -17.51 1.61
CA ILE A 216 -6.04 -17.46 0.15
C ILE A 216 -5.61 -16.13 -0.48
N VAL A 217 -5.38 -15.09 0.32
CA VAL A 217 -4.95 -13.78 -0.17
C VAL A 217 -3.44 -13.77 -0.37
N THR A 218 -3.01 -14.01 -1.59
CA THR A 218 -1.59 -14.13 -1.98
C THR A 218 -0.76 -12.89 -1.65
N ASN A 219 -1.35 -11.69 -1.76
CA ASN A 219 -0.66 -10.42 -1.46
C ASN A 219 -0.37 -10.20 0.03
N LYS A 220 -0.94 -11.01 0.93
CA LYS A 220 -0.70 -10.94 2.37
C LYS A 220 0.34 -11.94 2.86
N ARG A 221 0.72 -12.91 2.04
CA ARG A 221 1.77 -13.89 2.42
C ARG A 221 3.13 -13.24 2.55
N ASP A 222 3.35 -12.16 1.82
CA ASP A 222 4.66 -11.53 1.65
C ASP A 222 4.82 -10.22 2.45
N GLU A 223 3.78 -9.74 3.15
CA GLU A 223 3.79 -8.42 3.80
C GLU A 223 3.79 -8.50 5.34
N LEU A 224 3.80 -9.71 5.92
CA LEU A 224 3.69 -9.91 7.37
C LEU A 224 4.99 -10.46 7.97
N GLY A 225 6.07 -9.78 7.69
CA GLY A 225 7.35 -9.94 8.34
C GLY A 225 7.45 -9.15 9.65
#